data_c627d6677c3756a169334d3fbc9dc83f
#
_entry.id   c627d6677c3756a169334d3fbc9dc83f
#
_cell.length_a   1.000
_cell.length_b   1.000
_cell.length_c   1.000
_cell.angle_alpha   90.00
_cell.angle_beta   90.00
_cell.angle_gamma   90.00
#
_symmetry.space_group_name_H-M   'P 1'
#
loop_
_entity.id
_entity.type
_entity.pdbx_description
1 polymer ?
#
loop_
_entity_poly.entity_id
_entity_poly.type
_entity_poly.pdbx_seq_one_letter_code
_entity_poly.pdbx_strand_id
1 'polypeptide(L)'
;MDEVIKVDPEVAQAIIDEENRQNSHIELIASENWVSKAVMAAMGSPLTNKYAEGYPGKRYYGGCECVDVIENLAIERAKKLFGCDYANVQPHSGAQANMAVQFAVLKPGDTIMGMNLDHGGHLTHGSPVNMSGKYFHVVPYGVDDNGFLDYDRMRELALECRPKMIIAGASAYARTIDFKKFREVADEVGAVLMVDMAHIAGLVAAGLHPSPIPYADVVTTTTHKTLRGPRGGMILCNKEANEKFNFNKAIFPGIQGGPLMHVIAAKAVCFEEALSDDFKVYQKNIVDNAQALCKGLMSRDIKIVSGGTDNHLMLVDLTPYGLTGKAVEKLLDAAHITANKNTIPNDPQSPFVTSGIRLGTPAVTSRGLNTEDMDQVAEAIAMVIKGGEEQVPAARAIIQKLTDKYPLI
;
A
#
# COMPACT_ATOMS: atom_id res chain seq x y z
N MET A 1 26.30 -2.20 10.90
CA MET A 1 26.52 -3.59 10.42
C MET A 1 27.56 -4.34 11.25
N ASP A 2 28.64 -3.71 11.67
CA ASP A 2 29.78 -4.36 12.38
C ASP A 2 29.37 -5.16 13.64
N GLU A 3 28.40 -4.69 14.40
CA GLU A 3 27.92 -5.41 15.59
C GLU A 3 27.14 -6.69 15.21
N VAL A 4 26.40 -6.67 14.11
CA VAL A 4 25.68 -7.87 13.62
C VAL A 4 26.69 -8.90 13.12
N ILE A 5 27.71 -8.48 12.37
CA ILE A 5 28.78 -9.37 11.89
C ILE A 5 29.48 -10.10 13.03
N LYS A 6 29.73 -9.39 14.14
CA LYS A 6 30.40 -9.98 15.33
C LYS A 6 29.55 -11.05 16.03
N VAL A 7 28.22 -10.86 16.05
CA VAL A 7 27.29 -11.71 16.80
C VAL A 7 26.72 -12.83 15.92
N ASP A 8 26.34 -12.47 14.69
CA ASP A 8 25.68 -13.40 13.75
C ASP A 8 26.12 -13.08 12.30
N PRO A 9 27.22 -13.67 11.84
CA PRO A 9 27.72 -13.43 10.49
C PRO A 9 26.80 -13.97 9.38
N GLU A 10 25.95 -14.97 9.65
CA GLU A 10 25.00 -15.49 8.66
C GLU A 10 23.87 -14.49 8.38
N VAL A 11 23.30 -13.90 9.46
CA VAL A 11 22.31 -12.83 9.33
C VAL A 11 22.93 -11.58 8.68
N ALA A 12 24.15 -11.23 9.08
CA ALA A 12 24.87 -10.11 8.50
C ALA A 12 25.08 -10.29 6.99
N GLN A 13 25.49 -11.48 6.54
CA GLN A 13 25.66 -11.79 5.12
C GLN A 13 24.35 -11.67 4.36
N ALA A 14 23.25 -12.21 4.88
CA ALA A 14 21.93 -12.10 4.25
C ALA A 14 21.46 -10.64 4.10
N ILE A 15 21.75 -9.78 5.07
CA ILE A 15 21.45 -8.33 4.98
C ILE A 15 22.30 -7.67 3.88
N ILE A 16 23.58 -8.02 3.81
CA ILE A 16 24.48 -7.50 2.77
C ILE A 16 24.02 -7.97 1.38
N ASP A 17 23.63 -9.21 1.25
CA ASP A 17 23.12 -9.78 -0.01
C ASP A 17 21.85 -9.08 -0.47
N GLU A 18 20.91 -8.78 0.46
CA GLU A 18 19.70 -8.02 0.15
C GLU A 18 20.02 -6.56 -0.22
N GLU A 19 20.97 -5.91 0.45
CA GLU A 19 21.43 -4.57 0.07
C GLU A 19 22.02 -4.55 -1.35
N ASN A 20 22.81 -5.56 -1.70
CA ASN A 20 23.35 -5.74 -3.04
C ASN A 20 22.26 -5.98 -4.09
N ARG A 21 21.24 -6.82 -3.75
CA ARG A 21 20.08 -7.04 -4.62
C ARG A 21 19.34 -5.73 -4.88
N GLN A 22 19.03 -4.98 -3.82
CA GLN A 22 18.34 -3.70 -3.92
C GLN A 22 19.13 -2.69 -4.79
N ASN A 23 20.44 -2.65 -4.65
CA ASN A 23 21.29 -1.77 -5.45
C ASN A 23 21.32 -2.14 -6.94
N SER A 24 21.33 -3.43 -7.26
CA SER A 24 21.44 -3.94 -8.63
C SER A 24 20.11 -4.06 -9.39
N HIS A 25 18.97 -3.98 -8.70
CA HIS A 25 17.65 -4.11 -9.30
C HIS A 25 16.88 -2.78 -9.29
N ILE A 26 15.96 -2.60 -10.21
CA ILE A 26 14.91 -1.59 -10.06
C ILE A 26 13.68 -2.23 -9.41
N GLU A 27 13.08 -1.51 -8.47
CA GLU A 27 11.94 -1.96 -7.71
C GLU A 27 10.65 -1.39 -8.28
N LEU A 28 9.81 -2.24 -8.87
CA LEU A 28 8.51 -1.88 -9.44
C LEU A 28 7.33 -2.54 -8.71
N ILE A 29 7.56 -3.19 -7.57
CA ILE A 29 6.46 -3.60 -6.70
C ILE A 29 5.78 -2.35 -6.14
N ALA A 30 4.53 -2.13 -6.50
CA ALA A 30 3.79 -0.89 -6.21
C ALA A 30 3.61 -0.61 -4.70
N SER A 31 3.79 -1.61 -3.86
CA SER A 31 3.68 -1.54 -2.39
C SER A 31 5.03 -1.42 -1.67
N GLU A 32 6.14 -1.31 -2.39
CA GLU A 32 7.49 -1.12 -1.84
C GLU A 32 7.99 0.30 -2.06
N ASN A 33 8.90 0.72 -1.18
CA ASN A 33 9.51 2.05 -1.25
C ASN A 33 10.85 2.08 -0.47
N TRP A 34 11.66 3.11 -0.73
CA TRP A 34 12.91 3.37 -0.03
C TRP A 34 12.69 4.46 1.02
N VAL A 35 12.80 4.10 2.30
CA VAL A 35 12.68 5.05 3.40
C VAL A 35 13.93 5.93 3.52
N SER A 36 13.79 7.12 4.11
CA SER A 36 14.91 7.99 4.41
C SER A 36 15.86 7.40 5.47
N LYS A 37 17.10 7.88 5.48
CA LYS A 37 18.07 7.54 6.55
C LYS A 37 17.54 7.92 7.94
N ALA A 38 16.76 9.00 8.05
CA ALA A 38 16.16 9.44 9.32
C ALA A 38 15.10 8.46 9.82
N VAL A 39 14.23 7.96 8.93
CA VAL A 39 13.26 6.90 9.26
C VAL A 39 13.99 5.63 9.70
N MET A 40 15.04 5.22 8.97
CA MET A 40 15.83 4.04 9.31
C MET A 40 16.54 4.18 10.65
N ALA A 41 17.10 5.35 10.94
CA ALA A 41 17.76 5.63 12.23
C ALA A 41 16.76 5.57 13.41
N ALA A 42 15.56 6.09 13.24
CA ALA A 42 14.49 5.98 14.24
C ALA A 42 14.08 4.52 14.51
N MET A 43 14.03 3.68 13.47
CA MET A 43 13.77 2.24 13.58
C MET A 43 14.83 1.51 14.42
N GLY A 44 16.11 1.89 14.30
CA GLY A 44 17.23 1.30 15.03
C GLY A 44 17.50 1.96 16.40
N SER A 45 16.57 2.76 16.93
CA SER A 45 16.75 3.49 18.17
C SER A 45 16.54 2.64 19.43
N PRO A 46 17.01 3.11 20.62
CA PRO A 46 16.78 2.43 21.92
C PRO A 46 15.31 2.29 22.32
N LEU A 47 14.40 2.94 21.61
CA LEU A 47 12.95 2.85 21.84
C LEU A 47 12.39 1.42 21.69
N THR A 48 13.11 0.53 20.99
CA THR A 48 12.80 -0.89 20.93
C THR A 48 12.78 -1.56 22.31
N ASN A 49 13.48 -1.01 23.28
CA ASN A 49 13.58 -1.55 24.65
C ASN A 49 12.38 -1.17 25.54
N LYS A 50 11.54 -0.20 25.10
CA LYS A 50 10.51 0.39 25.97
C LYS A 50 9.15 -0.26 25.80
N TYR A 51 8.62 -0.76 26.92
CA TYR A 51 7.25 -1.27 27.02
C TYR A 51 6.28 -0.13 27.38
N ALA A 52 5.25 0.11 26.59
CA ALA A 52 4.39 1.28 26.72
C ALA A 52 2.89 0.98 26.48
N GLU A 53 2.37 -0.11 27.04
CA GLU A 53 0.93 -0.44 26.95
C GLU A 53 0.06 0.71 27.43
N GLY A 54 -1.04 0.94 26.76
CA GLY A 54 -1.92 2.08 26.94
C GLY A 54 -1.65 3.18 25.92
N TYR A 55 -1.94 4.41 26.30
CA TYR A 55 -1.87 5.59 25.45
C TYR A 55 -1.16 6.75 26.16
N PRO A 56 -0.70 7.78 25.48
CA PRO A 56 -0.04 8.94 26.11
C PRO A 56 -0.82 9.47 27.31
N GLY A 57 -0.16 9.65 28.43
CA GLY A 57 -0.76 10.08 29.70
C GLY A 57 -1.59 9.03 30.44
N LYS A 58 -1.81 7.85 29.84
CA LYS A 58 -2.60 6.73 30.41
C LYS A 58 -1.91 5.40 30.16
N ARG A 59 -0.64 5.29 30.55
CA ARG A 59 0.16 4.06 30.41
C ARG A 59 -0.03 3.13 31.60
N TYR A 60 0.15 1.84 31.33
CA TYR A 60 0.17 0.81 32.37
C TYR A 60 1.55 0.67 33.04
N TYR A 61 2.60 1.27 32.45
CA TYR A 61 3.99 1.16 32.89
C TYR A 61 4.58 2.54 33.17
N GLY A 62 5.56 2.61 34.10
CA GLY A 62 6.32 3.83 34.37
C GLY A 62 7.39 4.11 33.30
N GLY A 63 8.01 5.29 33.35
CA GLY A 63 9.08 5.70 32.45
C GLY A 63 8.63 5.95 31.00
N CYS A 64 7.40 6.42 30.80
CA CYS A 64 6.80 6.62 29.47
C CYS A 64 6.79 8.10 29.03
N GLU A 65 7.35 9.00 29.79
CA GLU A 65 7.36 10.44 29.52
C GLU A 65 7.95 10.80 28.14
N CYS A 66 9.03 10.13 27.74
CA CYS A 66 9.65 10.36 26.42
C CYS A 66 8.84 9.72 25.28
N VAL A 67 8.33 8.50 25.47
CA VAL A 67 7.53 7.83 24.42
C VAL A 67 6.16 8.48 24.26
N ASP A 68 5.62 9.12 25.29
CA ASP A 68 4.40 9.92 25.21
C ASP A 68 4.60 11.13 24.28
N VAL A 69 5.74 11.80 24.36
CA VAL A 69 6.08 12.88 23.43
C VAL A 69 6.12 12.36 21.99
N ILE A 70 6.78 11.23 21.77
CA ILE A 70 6.94 10.63 20.43
C ILE A 70 5.59 10.23 19.85
N GLU A 71 4.76 9.53 20.61
CA GLU A 71 3.45 9.09 20.12
C GLU A 71 2.51 10.27 19.87
N ASN A 72 2.52 11.30 20.74
CA ASN A 72 1.76 12.53 20.51
C ASN A 72 2.21 13.26 19.23
N LEU A 73 3.52 13.35 18.98
CA LEU A 73 4.03 13.93 17.72
C LEU A 73 3.52 13.14 16.49
N ALA A 74 3.56 11.82 16.54
CA ALA A 74 3.05 11.00 15.45
C ALA A 74 1.54 11.23 15.22
N ILE A 75 0.75 11.27 16.30
CA ILE A 75 -0.70 11.51 16.25
C ILE A 75 -1.00 12.89 15.65
N GLU A 76 -0.39 13.96 16.18
CA GLU A 76 -0.69 15.32 15.73
C GLU A 76 -0.23 15.58 14.29
N ARG A 77 0.91 15.00 13.88
CA ARG A 77 1.38 15.05 12.50
C ARG A 77 0.47 14.30 11.55
N ALA A 78 -0.01 13.12 11.93
CA ALA A 78 -0.97 12.36 11.15
C ALA A 78 -2.29 13.13 10.96
N LYS A 79 -2.82 13.70 12.04
CA LYS A 79 -4.03 14.52 12.00
C LYS A 79 -3.87 15.73 11.07
N LYS A 80 -2.74 16.43 11.17
CA LYS A 80 -2.42 17.58 10.31
C LYS A 80 -2.27 17.17 8.85
N LEU A 81 -1.57 16.04 8.59
CA LEU A 81 -1.27 15.55 7.25
C LEU A 81 -2.54 15.18 6.47
N PHE A 82 -3.50 14.55 7.13
CA PHE A 82 -4.72 14.04 6.49
C PHE A 82 -5.98 14.90 6.76
N GLY A 83 -5.88 15.88 7.64
CA GLY A 83 -7.03 16.77 7.96
C GLY A 83 -8.14 16.06 8.72
N CYS A 84 -7.79 15.26 9.74
CA CYS A 84 -8.75 14.51 10.56
C CYS A 84 -8.61 14.85 12.06
N ASP A 85 -9.64 14.53 12.84
CA ASP A 85 -9.67 14.86 14.28
C ASP A 85 -9.00 13.81 15.15
N TYR A 86 -8.92 12.59 14.67
CA TYR A 86 -8.42 11.43 15.41
C TYR A 86 -7.45 10.60 14.58
N ALA A 87 -6.36 10.17 15.23
CA ALA A 87 -5.41 9.22 14.68
C ALA A 87 -4.98 8.23 15.76
N ASN A 88 -4.91 6.93 15.41
CA ASN A 88 -4.24 5.92 16.20
C ASN A 88 -3.06 5.38 15.39
N VAL A 89 -1.85 5.58 15.92
CA VAL A 89 -0.59 5.22 15.25
C VAL A 89 0.02 3.92 15.75
N GLN A 90 -0.67 3.21 16.63
CA GLN A 90 -0.19 1.96 17.26
C GLN A 90 -0.35 0.69 16.39
N PRO A 91 -1.24 0.59 15.36
CA PRO A 91 -1.33 -0.63 14.57
C PRO A 91 0.04 -1.07 14.02
N HIS A 92 0.42 -2.33 14.27
CA HIS A 92 1.69 -2.90 13.80
C HIS A 92 1.71 -3.07 12.28
N SER A 93 0.54 -3.22 11.66
CA SER A 93 0.38 -3.36 10.22
C SER A 93 -0.98 -2.82 9.74
N GLY A 94 -1.13 -2.62 8.42
CA GLY A 94 -2.44 -2.30 7.83
C GLY A 94 -3.47 -3.40 8.08
N ALA A 95 -3.07 -4.66 8.06
CA ALA A 95 -3.97 -5.78 8.37
C ALA A 95 -4.52 -5.71 9.79
N GLN A 96 -3.70 -5.34 10.78
CA GLN A 96 -4.16 -5.16 12.15
C GLN A 96 -5.02 -3.91 12.34
N ALA A 97 -4.73 -2.82 11.62
CA ALA A 97 -5.62 -1.65 11.58
C ALA A 97 -7.01 -2.03 11.06
N ASN A 98 -7.07 -2.76 9.94
CA ASN A 98 -8.32 -3.25 9.36
C ASN A 98 -9.06 -4.19 10.30
N MET A 99 -8.37 -5.13 10.92
CA MET A 99 -8.95 -6.07 11.89
C MET A 99 -9.54 -5.34 13.10
N ALA A 100 -8.82 -4.36 13.65
CA ALA A 100 -9.32 -3.58 14.77
C ALA A 100 -10.60 -2.82 14.43
N VAL A 101 -10.64 -2.17 13.26
CA VAL A 101 -11.83 -1.46 12.79
C VAL A 101 -13.00 -2.41 12.58
N GLN A 102 -12.77 -3.55 11.93
CA GLN A 102 -13.80 -4.56 11.70
C GLN A 102 -14.38 -5.07 13.02
N PHE A 103 -13.55 -5.42 14.00
CA PHE A 103 -14.05 -5.88 15.31
C PHE A 103 -14.66 -4.78 16.19
N ALA A 104 -14.28 -3.51 15.98
CA ALA A 104 -14.94 -2.41 16.68
C ALA A 104 -16.36 -2.15 16.18
N VAL A 105 -16.62 -2.43 14.90
CA VAL A 105 -17.86 -2.07 14.20
C VAL A 105 -18.80 -3.28 14.05
N LEU A 106 -18.25 -4.47 13.86
CA LEU A 106 -18.96 -5.68 13.42
C LEU A 106 -18.99 -6.76 14.50
N LYS A 107 -19.96 -7.66 14.35
CA LYS A 107 -20.02 -8.94 15.06
C LYS A 107 -19.77 -10.09 14.09
N PRO A 108 -19.23 -11.24 14.55
CA PRO A 108 -19.12 -12.43 13.71
C PRO A 108 -20.46 -12.76 13.03
N GLY A 109 -20.40 -13.02 11.72
CA GLY A 109 -21.56 -13.29 10.88
C GLY A 109 -22.21 -12.07 10.23
N ASP A 110 -21.82 -10.84 10.61
CA ASP A 110 -22.30 -9.63 9.91
C ASP A 110 -21.85 -9.64 8.45
N THR A 111 -22.67 -9.06 7.58
CA THR A 111 -22.36 -8.92 6.16
C THR A 111 -21.47 -7.70 5.90
N ILE A 112 -20.41 -7.90 5.14
CA ILE A 112 -19.51 -6.86 4.65
C ILE A 112 -19.43 -6.89 3.13
N MET A 113 -19.17 -5.73 2.53
CA MET A 113 -18.79 -5.63 1.12
C MET A 113 -17.36 -5.12 1.01
N GLY A 114 -16.57 -5.76 0.15
CA GLY A 114 -15.21 -5.35 -0.18
C GLY A 114 -14.93 -5.61 -1.66
N MET A 115 -13.88 -5.01 -2.19
CA MET A 115 -13.51 -5.26 -3.58
C MET A 115 -13.06 -6.70 -3.77
N ASN A 116 -13.54 -7.34 -4.85
CA ASN A 116 -13.13 -8.69 -5.23
C ASN A 116 -11.61 -8.78 -5.36
N LEU A 117 -11.03 -9.85 -4.82
CA LEU A 117 -9.60 -10.09 -4.84
C LEU A 117 -9.04 -10.12 -6.28
N ASP A 118 -9.76 -10.79 -7.19
CA ASP A 118 -9.37 -10.92 -8.60
C ASP A 118 -9.49 -9.60 -9.37
N HIS A 119 -10.22 -8.62 -8.82
CA HIS A 119 -10.36 -7.28 -9.37
C HIS A 119 -9.47 -6.23 -8.70
N GLY A 120 -8.56 -6.66 -7.83
CA GLY A 120 -7.59 -5.80 -7.15
C GLY A 120 -7.87 -5.50 -5.68
N GLY A 121 -8.80 -6.21 -5.04
CA GLY A 121 -9.06 -6.10 -3.59
C GLY A 121 -7.88 -6.54 -2.73
N HIS A 122 -7.91 -6.20 -1.46
CA HIS A 122 -6.92 -6.64 -0.48
C HIS A 122 -7.42 -7.86 0.29
N LEU A 123 -6.49 -8.73 0.75
CA LEU A 123 -6.84 -9.93 1.52
C LEU A 123 -7.73 -9.63 2.74
N THR A 124 -7.48 -8.52 3.44
CA THR A 124 -8.22 -8.13 4.64
C THR A 124 -9.59 -7.52 4.36
N HIS A 125 -10.00 -7.44 3.10
CA HIS A 125 -11.32 -6.95 2.70
C HIS A 125 -12.35 -8.07 2.46
N GLY A 126 -12.08 -9.28 2.95
CA GLY A 126 -13.03 -10.40 2.88
C GLY A 126 -12.51 -11.66 2.19
N SER A 127 -11.20 -11.80 1.98
CA SER A 127 -10.65 -13.03 1.41
C SER A 127 -10.97 -14.26 2.30
N PRO A 128 -11.40 -15.39 1.72
CA PRO A 128 -11.73 -16.60 2.48
C PRO A 128 -10.59 -17.17 3.34
N VAL A 129 -9.33 -16.86 2.97
CA VAL A 129 -8.16 -17.29 3.74
C VAL A 129 -7.77 -16.32 4.85
N ASN A 130 -8.36 -15.12 4.84
CA ASN A 130 -8.13 -14.09 5.87
C ASN A 130 -9.19 -14.16 6.97
N MET A 131 -8.88 -13.60 8.15
CA MET A 131 -9.85 -13.52 9.25
C MET A 131 -11.16 -12.84 8.80
N SER A 132 -11.09 -11.80 7.96
CA SER A 132 -12.26 -11.08 7.49
C SER A 132 -13.25 -11.97 6.72
N GLY A 133 -12.75 -12.88 5.88
CA GLY A 133 -13.60 -13.85 5.19
C GLY A 133 -14.03 -15.05 6.04
N LYS A 134 -13.36 -15.29 7.20
CA LYS A 134 -13.72 -16.35 8.13
C LYS A 134 -14.77 -15.92 9.15
N TYR A 135 -14.76 -14.66 9.58
CA TYR A 135 -15.65 -14.13 10.60
C TYR A 135 -16.90 -13.47 10.03
N PHE A 136 -16.85 -12.95 8.82
CA PHE A 136 -17.93 -12.17 8.22
C PHE A 136 -18.50 -12.82 6.97
N HIS A 137 -19.76 -12.53 6.67
CA HIS A 137 -20.35 -12.89 5.39
C HIS A 137 -19.95 -11.84 4.34
N VAL A 138 -19.24 -12.27 3.28
CA VAL A 138 -18.64 -11.36 2.32
C VAL A 138 -19.43 -11.34 1.01
N VAL A 139 -19.81 -10.16 0.56
CA VAL A 139 -20.38 -9.91 -0.77
C VAL A 139 -19.42 -9.02 -1.52
N PRO A 140 -18.66 -9.54 -2.52
CA PRO A 140 -17.68 -8.74 -3.23
C PRO A 140 -18.33 -7.85 -4.29
N TYR A 141 -17.82 -6.62 -4.46
CA TYR A 141 -18.04 -5.78 -5.63
C TYR A 141 -16.79 -5.77 -6.52
N GLY A 142 -16.90 -5.26 -7.73
CA GLY A 142 -15.79 -5.35 -8.68
C GLY A 142 -15.70 -4.20 -9.66
N VAL A 143 -15.00 -4.46 -10.75
CA VAL A 143 -14.85 -3.58 -11.89
C VAL A 143 -15.69 -4.09 -13.07
N ASP A 144 -16.00 -3.20 -13.99
CA ASP A 144 -16.63 -3.51 -15.28
C ASP A 144 -15.64 -4.19 -16.25
N ASP A 145 -16.10 -4.53 -17.44
CA ASP A 145 -15.28 -5.17 -18.49
C ASP A 145 -14.13 -4.29 -19.01
N ASN A 146 -14.17 -2.98 -18.74
CA ASN A 146 -13.12 -2.03 -19.08
C ASN A 146 -12.10 -1.83 -17.94
N GLY A 147 -12.31 -2.47 -16.78
CA GLY A 147 -11.44 -2.38 -15.61
C GLY A 147 -11.69 -1.16 -14.74
N PHE A 148 -12.86 -0.51 -14.82
CA PHE A 148 -13.27 0.59 -13.95
C PHE A 148 -14.23 0.10 -12.87
N LEU A 149 -14.18 0.70 -11.67
CA LEU A 149 -15.12 0.40 -10.59
C LEU A 149 -16.57 0.55 -11.07
N ASP A 150 -17.33 -0.52 -10.92
CA ASP A 150 -18.76 -0.56 -11.26
C ASP A 150 -19.59 -0.12 -10.05
N TYR A 151 -19.77 1.20 -9.93
CA TYR A 151 -20.52 1.79 -8.82
C TYR A 151 -22.02 1.45 -8.84
N ASP A 152 -22.60 1.28 -10.03
CA ASP A 152 -24.01 0.93 -10.18
C ASP A 152 -24.25 -0.51 -9.72
N ARG A 153 -23.41 -1.44 -10.14
CA ARG A 153 -23.48 -2.83 -9.67
C ARG A 153 -23.18 -2.95 -8.18
N MET A 154 -22.22 -2.17 -7.67
CA MET A 154 -21.94 -2.11 -6.23
C MET A 154 -23.18 -1.65 -5.44
N ARG A 155 -23.89 -0.62 -5.91
CA ARG A 155 -25.12 -0.13 -5.30
C ARG A 155 -26.23 -1.20 -5.30
N GLU A 156 -26.45 -1.88 -6.42
CA GLU A 156 -27.41 -2.99 -6.52
C GLU A 156 -27.12 -4.08 -5.47
N LEU A 157 -25.87 -4.55 -5.42
CA LEU A 157 -25.43 -5.55 -4.45
C LEU A 157 -25.63 -5.08 -3.00
N ALA A 158 -25.35 -3.82 -2.70
CA ALA A 158 -25.54 -3.26 -1.37
C ALA A 158 -27.02 -3.23 -0.96
N LEU A 159 -27.92 -2.89 -1.90
CA LEU A 159 -29.37 -2.91 -1.66
C LEU A 159 -29.89 -4.33 -1.42
N GLU A 160 -29.35 -5.31 -2.13
CA GLU A 160 -29.71 -6.73 -1.99
C GLU A 160 -29.23 -7.29 -0.64
N CYS A 161 -27.95 -7.11 -0.29
CA CYS A 161 -27.35 -7.78 0.87
C CYS A 161 -27.38 -6.97 2.16
N ARG A 162 -27.70 -5.66 2.11
CA ARG A 162 -27.76 -4.77 3.29
C ARG A 162 -26.56 -4.92 4.23
N PRO A 163 -25.33 -4.64 3.77
CA PRO A 163 -24.14 -4.87 4.56
C PRO A 163 -24.08 -3.94 5.78
N LYS A 164 -23.40 -4.38 6.83
CA LYS A 164 -23.09 -3.54 7.99
C LYS A 164 -21.90 -2.62 7.72
N MET A 165 -21.01 -3.04 6.82
CA MET A 165 -19.83 -2.26 6.43
C MET A 165 -19.58 -2.42 4.93
N ILE A 166 -19.23 -1.30 4.29
CA ILE A 166 -18.66 -1.26 2.95
C ILE A 166 -17.21 -0.83 3.08
N ILE A 167 -16.29 -1.61 2.51
CA ILE A 167 -14.85 -1.34 2.51
C ILE A 167 -14.46 -0.87 1.12
N ALA A 168 -14.08 0.39 1.00
CA ALA A 168 -13.49 0.96 -0.21
C ALA A 168 -11.97 0.93 -0.14
N GLY A 169 -11.31 0.87 -1.29
CA GLY A 169 -9.87 0.80 -1.41
C GLY A 169 -9.42 -0.46 -2.13
N ALA A 170 -8.24 -0.40 -2.71
CA ALA A 170 -7.70 -1.47 -3.56
C ALA A 170 -6.18 -1.58 -3.46
N SER A 171 -5.67 -2.78 -3.72
CA SER A 171 -4.23 -3.07 -3.85
C SER A 171 -3.73 -3.01 -5.29
N ALA A 172 -4.63 -3.14 -6.27
CA ALA A 172 -4.29 -3.24 -7.68
C ALA A 172 -5.34 -2.56 -8.58
N TYR A 173 -5.65 -1.31 -8.27
CA TYR A 173 -6.57 -0.49 -9.06
C TYR A 173 -5.87 0.79 -9.51
N ALA A 174 -5.79 1.00 -10.81
CA ALA A 174 -4.97 2.05 -11.43
C ALA A 174 -5.70 3.40 -11.60
N ARG A 175 -6.98 3.48 -11.25
CA ARG A 175 -7.80 4.66 -11.49
C ARG A 175 -8.19 5.36 -10.20
N THR A 176 -8.65 6.60 -10.32
CA THR A 176 -9.17 7.37 -9.19
C THR A 176 -10.42 6.71 -8.61
N ILE A 177 -10.49 6.64 -7.28
CA ILE A 177 -11.65 6.13 -6.54
C ILE A 177 -12.52 7.31 -6.12
N ASP A 178 -13.81 7.25 -6.46
CA ASP A 178 -14.80 8.24 -6.04
C ASP A 178 -15.43 7.82 -4.69
N PHE A 179 -14.87 8.34 -3.60
CA PHE A 179 -15.36 8.04 -2.24
C PHE A 179 -16.74 8.62 -1.96
N LYS A 180 -17.15 9.67 -2.68
CA LYS A 180 -18.51 10.22 -2.55
C LYS A 180 -19.57 9.22 -2.98
N LYS A 181 -19.35 8.51 -4.08
CA LYS A 181 -20.27 7.45 -4.53
C LYS A 181 -20.36 6.32 -3.51
N PHE A 182 -19.24 5.92 -2.89
CA PHE A 182 -19.28 4.96 -1.80
C PHE A 182 -20.08 5.47 -0.60
N ARG A 183 -19.94 6.75 -0.23
CA ARG A 183 -20.71 7.34 0.86
C ARG A 183 -22.21 7.34 0.57
N GLU A 184 -22.61 7.74 -0.63
CA GLU A 184 -24.00 7.73 -1.05
C GLU A 184 -24.65 6.33 -0.93
N VAL A 185 -23.95 5.30 -1.38
CA VAL A 185 -24.43 3.91 -1.25
C VAL A 185 -24.46 3.45 0.21
N ALA A 186 -23.44 3.76 1.00
CA ALA A 186 -23.39 3.40 2.41
C ALA A 186 -24.54 4.06 3.20
N ASP A 187 -24.85 5.32 2.91
CA ASP A 187 -25.99 6.04 3.53
C ASP A 187 -27.33 5.39 3.15
N GLU A 188 -27.50 5.01 1.89
CA GLU A 188 -28.74 4.40 1.39
C GLU A 188 -29.07 3.06 2.09
N VAL A 189 -28.03 2.31 2.48
CA VAL A 189 -28.19 1.00 3.15
C VAL A 189 -27.94 1.05 4.65
N GLY A 190 -27.51 2.20 5.20
CA GLY A 190 -27.20 2.37 6.61
C GLY A 190 -25.90 1.64 7.04
N ALA A 191 -24.96 1.46 6.13
CA ALA A 191 -23.68 0.81 6.39
C ALA A 191 -22.62 1.80 6.89
N VAL A 192 -21.66 1.31 7.67
CA VAL A 192 -20.41 2.02 7.97
C VAL A 192 -19.52 2.01 6.73
N LEU A 193 -19.02 3.16 6.31
CA LEU A 193 -18.03 3.26 5.24
C LEU A 193 -16.62 3.27 5.85
N MET A 194 -15.89 2.20 5.63
CA MET A 194 -14.47 2.09 5.90
C MET A 194 -13.69 2.29 4.59
N VAL A 195 -12.66 3.13 4.60
CA VAL A 195 -11.76 3.27 3.47
C VAL A 195 -10.35 2.84 3.86
N ASP A 196 -9.81 1.86 3.15
CA ASP A 196 -8.39 1.50 3.22
C ASP A 196 -7.64 2.22 2.10
N MET A 197 -6.93 3.29 2.46
CA MET A 197 -6.16 4.09 1.50
C MET A 197 -4.68 3.70 1.43
N ALA A 198 -4.32 2.52 1.90
CA ALA A 198 -2.92 2.11 2.07
C ALA A 198 -2.05 2.36 0.83
N HIS A 199 -2.53 2.00 -0.36
CA HIS A 199 -1.77 2.20 -1.59
C HIS A 199 -1.63 3.66 -2.01
N ILE A 200 -2.62 4.48 -1.73
CA ILE A 200 -2.70 5.87 -2.20
C ILE A 200 -2.45 6.91 -1.11
N ALA A 201 -2.08 6.49 0.11
CA ALA A 201 -1.96 7.41 1.25
C ALA A 201 -1.01 8.58 1.00
N GLY A 202 0.13 8.36 0.34
CA GLY A 202 1.05 9.44 -0.06
C GLY A 202 0.42 10.40 -1.06
N LEU A 203 -0.33 9.89 -2.04
CA LEU A 203 -1.04 10.71 -3.03
C LEU A 203 -2.15 11.53 -2.39
N VAL A 204 -2.90 10.95 -1.45
CA VAL A 204 -3.92 11.67 -0.66
C VAL A 204 -3.28 12.78 0.18
N ALA A 205 -2.17 12.47 0.87
CA ALA A 205 -1.44 13.46 1.67
C ALA A 205 -0.92 14.65 0.83
N ALA A 206 -0.55 14.39 -0.42
CA ALA A 206 -0.08 15.42 -1.35
C ALA A 206 -1.20 16.11 -2.16
N GLY A 207 -2.47 15.70 -1.98
CA GLY A 207 -3.60 16.26 -2.73
C GLY A 207 -3.71 15.79 -4.18
N LEU A 208 -3.04 14.70 -4.55
CA LEU A 208 -3.03 14.14 -5.90
C LEU A 208 -4.07 13.03 -6.12
N HIS A 209 -4.73 12.59 -5.08
CA HIS A 209 -5.91 11.72 -5.09
C HIS A 209 -6.95 12.31 -4.12
N PRO A 210 -8.25 12.24 -4.43
CA PRO A 210 -9.29 12.67 -3.50
C PRO A 210 -9.13 12.05 -2.12
N SER A 211 -9.30 12.87 -1.07
CA SER A 211 -9.24 12.39 0.30
C SER A 211 -10.51 11.62 0.66
N PRO A 212 -10.39 10.44 1.31
CA PRO A 212 -11.53 9.73 1.85
C PRO A 212 -12.08 10.34 3.15
N ILE A 213 -11.31 11.17 3.86
CA ILE A 213 -11.65 11.69 5.19
C ILE A 213 -13.03 12.38 5.25
N PRO A 214 -13.44 13.20 4.27
CA PRO A 214 -14.76 13.84 4.31
C PRO A 214 -15.94 12.87 4.13
N TYR A 215 -15.70 11.65 3.64
CA TYR A 215 -16.75 10.72 3.25
C TYR A 215 -16.81 9.47 4.12
N ALA A 216 -15.67 9.00 4.63
CA ALA A 216 -15.59 7.76 5.37
C ALA A 216 -15.92 7.96 6.86
N ASP A 217 -16.56 6.96 7.48
CA ASP A 217 -16.68 6.89 8.93
C ASP A 217 -15.32 6.60 9.57
N VAL A 218 -14.51 5.79 8.91
CA VAL A 218 -13.15 5.45 9.35
C VAL A 218 -12.24 5.16 8.16
N VAL A 219 -11.00 5.60 8.27
CA VAL A 219 -9.96 5.38 7.27
C VAL A 219 -8.82 4.61 7.90
N THR A 220 -8.34 3.59 7.21
CA THR A 220 -7.12 2.86 7.57
C THR A 220 -6.06 3.06 6.51
N THR A 221 -4.81 2.88 6.90
CA THR A 221 -3.69 2.90 5.96
C THR A 221 -2.51 2.12 6.49
N THR A 222 -1.62 1.73 5.59
CA THR A 222 -0.22 1.42 5.91
C THR A 222 0.61 2.68 5.88
N THR A 223 1.82 2.62 6.42
CA THR A 223 2.75 3.77 6.45
C THR A 223 3.92 3.64 5.47
N HIS A 224 4.09 2.47 4.82
CA HIS A 224 5.31 2.09 4.10
C HIS A 224 5.20 2.00 2.58
N LYS A 225 4.08 2.42 1.96
CA LYS A 225 3.90 2.38 0.50
C LYS A 225 4.20 3.77 -0.10
N THR A 226 3.21 4.41 -0.73
CA THR A 226 3.38 5.77 -1.25
C THR A 226 3.73 6.80 -0.18
N LEU A 227 3.34 6.56 1.07
CA LEU A 227 3.67 7.44 2.21
C LEU A 227 5.17 7.40 2.60
N ARG A 228 5.91 6.39 2.16
CA ARG A 228 7.36 6.26 2.32
C ARG A 228 7.85 6.22 3.77
N GLY A 229 7.08 5.61 4.66
CA GLY A 229 7.44 5.46 6.08
C GLY A 229 7.86 4.03 6.46
N PRO A 230 8.02 3.76 7.77
CA PRO A 230 8.31 2.43 8.27
C PRO A 230 7.13 1.50 8.02
N ARG A 231 7.38 0.18 8.01
CA ARG A 231 6.30 -0.80 7.98
C ARG A 231 5.43 -0.68 9.22
N GLY A 232 4.14 -0.45 9.01
CA GLY A 232 3.17 -0.24 10.07
C GLY A 232 1.80 0.12 9.51
N GLY A 233 0.83 0.33 10.40
CA GLY A 233 -0.53 0.75 10.09
C GLY A 233 -0.98 1.97 10.89
N MET A 234 -2.14 2.50 10.54
CA MET A 234 -2.74 3.66 11.19
C MET A 234 -4.25 3.66 10.99
N ILE A 235 -5.00 4.19 11.95
CA ILE A 235 -6.44 4.43 11.87
C ILE A 235 -6.69 5.94 12.00
N LEU A 236 -7.52 6.49 11.12
CA LEU A 236 -7.90 7.90 11.07
C LEU A 236 -9.42 8.01 11.03
N CYS A 237 -9.98 8.98 11.72
CA CYS A 237 -11.40 9.31 11.59
C CYS A 237 -11.71 10.71 12.16
N ASN A 238 -12.99 11.09 12.12
CA ASN A 238 -13.48 12.23 12.89
C ASN A 238 -13.69 11.85 14.37
N LYS A 239 -13.92 12.85 15.20
CA LYS A 239 -14.11 12.67 16.64
C LYS A 239 -15.34 11.80 16.95
N GLU A 240 -16.44 12.03 16.25
CA GLU A 240 -17.73 11.35 16.48
C GLU A 240 -17.63 9.85 16.22
N ALA A 241 -16.97 9.44 15.14
CA ALA A 241 -16.76 8.01 14.84
C ALA A 241 -15.89 7.34 15.90
N ASN A 242 -14.84 8.02 16.40
CA ASN A 242 -14.04 7.45 17.49
C ASN A 242 -14.82 7.34 18.81
N GLU A 243 -15.64 8.33 19.16
CA GLU A 243 -16.52 8.27 20.34
C GLU A 243 -17.53 7.11 20.25
N LYS A 244 -18.05 6.86 19.05
CA LYS A 244 -19.01 5.78 18.79
C LYS A 244 -18.37 4.38 18.84
N PHE A 245 -17.20 4.20 18.21
CA PHE A 245 -16.60 2.86 18.01
C PHE A 245 -15.41 2.56 18.93
N ASN A 246 -14.77 3.58 19.51
CA ASN A 246 -13.64 3.46 20.44
C ASN A 246 -12.47 2.64 19.83
N PHE A 247 -11.86 3.14 18.75
CA PHE A 247 -10.78 2.46 18.06
C PHE A 247 -9.52 2.27 18.92
N ASN A 248 -9.29 3.14 19.92
CA ASN A 248 -8.20 2.92 20.86
C ASN A 248 -8.37 1.60 21.62
N LYS A 249 -9.59 1.32 22.11
CA LYS A 249 -9.88 0.07 22.80
C LYS A 249 -9.80 -1.14 21.86
N ALA A 250 -10.17 -0.97 20.62
CA ALA A 250 -10.08 -2.03 19.61
C ALA A 250 -8.62 -2.44 19.32
N ILE A 251 -7.69 -1.48 19.32
CA ILE A 251 -6.26 -1.77 19.21
C ILE A 251 -5.73 -2.32 20.54
N PHE A 252 -5.77 -1.53 21.62
CA PHE A 252 -5.29 -1.96 22.92
C PHE A 252 -6.41 -1.82 23.97
N PRO A 253 -6.78 -2.88 24.68
CA PRO A 253 -6.19 -4.23 24.66
C PRO A 253 -6.86 -5.20 23.65
N GLY A 254 -7.63 -4.70 22.68
CA GLY A 254 -8.51 -5.52 21.82
C GLY A 254 -7.76 -6.58 21.01
N ILE A 255 -6.73 -6.17 20.25
CA ILE A 255 -5.98 -7.08 19.36
C ILE A 255 -4.46 -6.99 19.51
N GLN A 256 -3.94 -5.98 20.18
CA GLN A 256 -2.51 -5.75 20.42
C GLN A 256 -2.22 -5.61 21.92
N GLY A 257 -0.95 -5.84 22.31
CA GLY A 257 -0.35 -5.49 23.59
C GLY A 257 0.53 -4.25 23.47
N GLY A 258 1.80 -4.37 23.86
CA GLY A 258 2.77 -3.27 23.83
C GLY A 258 2.97 -2.71 22.42
N PRO A 259 2.89 -1.37 22.26
CA PRO A 259 3.14 -0.73 20.99
C PRO A 259 4.64 -0.78 20.64
N LEU A 260 4.96 -0.71 19.35
CA LEU A 260 6.33 -0.69 18.84
C LEU A 260 6.84 0.76 18.81
N MET A 261 7.42 1.24 19.91
CA MET A 261 7.75 2.66 20.06
C MET A 261 8.82 3.15 19.09
N HIS A 262 9.76 2.30 18.67
CA HIS A 262 10.74 2.59 17.62
C HIS A 262 10.06 2.76 16.25
N VAL A 263 9.02 1.99 15.94
CA VAL A 263 8.22 2.15 14.72
C VAL A 263 7.38 3.43 14.79
N ILE A 264 6.77 3.73 15.93
CA ILE A 264 6.00 4.99 16.12
C ILE A 264 6.90 6.21 15.97
N ALA A 265 8.14 6.17 16.47
CA ALA A 265 9.13 7.22 16.25
C ALA A 265 9.43 7.38 14.74
N ALA A 266 9.64 6.30 14.05
CA ALA A 266 9.86 6.32 12.60
C ALA A 266 8.63 6.83 11.83
N LYS A 267 7.41 6.52 12.28
CA LYS A 267 6.17 7.13 11.74
C LYS A 267 6.15 8.65 11.97
N ALA A 268 6.52 9.11 13.17
CA ALA A 268 6.57 10.55 13.46
C ALA A 268 7.56 11.29 12.54
N VAL A 269 8.73 10.70 12.27
CA VAL A 269 9.71 11.24 11.31
C VAL A 269 9.14 11.25 9.90
N CYS A 270 8.57 10.14 9.45
CA CYS A 270 7.93 10.04 8.13
C CYS A 270 6.83 11.10 7.93
N PHE A 271 5.99 11.33 8.93
CA PHE A 271 4.91 12.31 8.82
C PHE A 271 5.43 13.74 8.78
N GLU A 272 6.54 14.04 9.46
CA GLU A 272 7.21 15.33 9.32
C GLU A 272 7.75 15.55 7.91
N GLU A 273 8.41 14.53 7.34
CA GLU A 273 8.85 14.56 5.94
C GLU A 273 7.67 14.76 4.99
N ALA A 274 6.54 14.06 5.24
CA ALA A 274 5.34 14.12 4.40
C ALA A 274 4.61 15.47 4.45
N LEU A 275 4.82 16.27 5.50
CA LEU A 275 4.28 17.63 5.62
C LEU A 275 5.06 18.67 4.80
N SER A 276 6.23 18.31 4.24
CA SER A 276 7.06 19.21 3.45
C SER A 276 6.55 19.41 2.01
N ASP A 277 6.95 20.51 1.38
CA ASP A 277 6.68 20.73 -0.04
C ASP A 277 7.46 19.78 -0.95
N ASP A 278 8.66 19.36 -0.54
CA ASP A 278 9.46 18.38 -1.26
C ASP A 278 8.72 17.04 -1.38
N PHE A 279 7.94 16.66 -0.38
CA PHE A 279 7.12 15.46 -0.44
C PHE A 279 6.01 15.56 -1.48
N LYS A 280 5.40 16.73 -1.66
CA LYS A 280 4.40 16.95 -2.72
C LYS A 280 5.03 16.82 -4.11
N VAL A 281 6.22 17.37 -4.29
CA VAL A 281 7.00 17.21 -5.54
C VAL A 281 7.32 15.74 -5.79
N TYR A 282 7.78 15.02 -4.77
CA TYR A 282 8.05 13.59 -4.85
C TYR A 282 6.80 12.79 -5.26
N GLN A 283 5.65 13.03 -4.64
CA GLN A 283 4.40 12.35 -4.99
C GLN A 283 3.95 12.67 -6.42
N LYS A 284 4.11 13.92 -6.86
CA LYS A 284 3.84 14.28 -8.26
C LYS A 284 4.74 13.51 -9.22
N ASN A 285 6.02 13.40 -8.92
CA ASN A 285 6.96 12.62 -9.72
C ASN A 285 6.59 11.13 -9.79
N ILE A 286 6.02 10.57 -8.72
CA ILE A 286 5.51 9.18 -8.75
C ILE A 286 4.42 9.02 -9.81
N VAL A 287 3.45 9.94 -9.85
CA VAL A 287 2.34 9.90 -10.82
C VAL A 287 2.86 10.14 -12.24
N ASP A 288 3.72 11.14 -12.42
CA ASP A 288 4.31 11.46 -13.72
C ASP A 288 5.12 10.27 -14.26
N ASN A 289 5.91 9.61 -13.42
CA ASN A 289 6.66 8.41 -13.77
C ASN A 289 5.73 7.24 -14.12
N ALA A 290 4.64 7.05 -13.37
CA ALA A 290 3.68 5.99 -13.66
C ALA A 290 3.00 6.22 -15.03
N GLN A 291 2.61 7.44 -15.33
CA GLN A 291 2.02 7.79 -16.63
C GLN A 291 3.04 7.64 -17.77
N ALA A 292 4.30 8.04 -17.55
CA ALA A 292 5.36 7.88 -18.54
C ALA A 292 5.66 6.40 -18.81
N LEU A 293 5.78 5.57 -17.77
CA LEU A 293 5.98 4.13 -17.90
C LEU A 293 4.79 3.48 -18.64
N CYS A 294 3.57 3.82 -18.24
CA CYS A 294 2.35 3.32 -18.88
C CYS A 294 2.30 3.67 -20.38
N LYS A 295 2.55 4.93 -20.73
CA LYS A 295 2.62 5.40 -22.13
C LYS A 295 3.73 4.69 -22.90
N GLY A 296 4.91 4.52 -22.31
CA GLY A 296 6.04 3.82 -22.92
C GLY A 296 5.75 2.35 -23.21
N LEU A 297 5.03 1.66 -22.31
CA LEU A 297 4.56 0.29 -22.52
C LEU A 297 3.50 0.22 -23.63
N MET A 298 2.50 1.10 -23.59
CA MET A 298 1.43 1.13 -24.61
C MET A 298 1.96 1.46 -26.01
N SER A 299 2.95 2.36 -26.12
CA SER A 299 3.59 2.68 -27.41
C SER A 299 4.39 1.52 -28.01
N ARG A 300 4.65 0.50 -27.19
CA ARG A 300 5.28 -0.78 -27.57
C ARG A 300 4.27 -1.91 -27.64
N ASP A 301 2.99 -1.59 -27.85
CA ASP A 301 1.85 -2.53 -27.94
C ASP A 301 1.70 -3.43 -26.69
N ILE A 302 2.13 -2.99 -25.51
CA ILE A 302 1.86 -3.70 -24.27
C ILE A 302 0.49 -3.29 -23.75
N LYS A 303 -0.39 -4.28 -23.54
CA LYS A 303 -1.76 -4.05 -23.10
C LYS A 303 -1.82 -3.70 -21.62
N ILE A 304 -2.43 -2.56 -21.32
CA ILE A 304 -2.65 -2.06 -19.95
C ILE A 304 -4.13 -2.18 -19.59
N VAL A 305 -4.43 -2.78 -18.44
CA VAL A 305 -5.78 -2.84 -17.89
C VAL A 305 -6.32 -1.43 -17.67
N SER A 306 -7.56 -1.18 -17.98
CA SER A 306 -8.23 0.13 -17.99
C SER A 306 -7.61 1.19 -18.94
N GLY A 307 -6.66 0.80 -19.79
CA GLY A 307 -6.08 1.68 -20.80
C GLY A 307 -5.22 2.82 -20.24
N GLY A 308 -4.72 2.71 -19.00
CA GLY A 308 -3.88 3.75 -18.41
C GLY A 308 -3.81 3.72 -16.89
N THR A 309 -3.28 4.80 -16.30
CA THR A 309 -3.21 4.98 -14.86
C THR A 309 -3.43 6.45 -14.46
N ASP A 310 -4.10 6.66 -13.34
CA ASP A 310 -4.29 7.96 -12.69
C ASP A 310 -3.44 8.10 -11.41
N ASN A 311 -2.77 7.02 -10.99
CA ASN A 311 -2.04 6.98 -9.72
C ASN A 311 -0.60 6.43 -9.88
N HIS A 312 -0.10 5.70 -8.90
CA HIS A 312 1.27 5.19 -8.80
C HIS A 312 1.49 3.81 -9.40
N LEU A 313 0.45 3.13 -9.86
CA LEU A 313 0.54 1.75 -10.34
C LEU A 313 -0.22 1.54 -11.66
N MET A 314 0.09 0.44 -12.33
CA MET A 314 -0.64 -0.07 -13.49
C MET A 314 -0.64 -1.60 -13.49
N LEU A 315 -1.61 -2.18 -14.20
CA LEU A 315 -1.68 -3.62 -14.45
C LEU A 315 -1.43 -3.89 -15.93
N VAL A 316 -0.50 -4.79 -16.20
CA VAL A 316 -0.22 -5.29 -17.55
C VAL A 316 -1.03 -6.56 -17.77
N ASP A 317 -1.80 -6.61 -18.87
CA ASP A 317 -2.50 -7.80 -19.32
C ASP A 317 -1.61 -8.60 -20.28
N LEU A 318 -1.24 -9.81 -19.88
CA LEU A 318 -0.34 -10.70 -20.62
C LEU A 318 -1.08 -11.69 -21.53
N THR A 319 -2.42 -11.72 -21.49
CA THR A 319 -3.22 -12.66 -22.30
C THR A 319 -2.98 -12.53 -23.81
N PRO A 320 -2.79 -11.32 -24.40
CA PRO A 320 -2.53 -11.20 -25.85
C PRO A 320 -1.20 -11.85 -26.29
N TYR A 321 -0.28 -12.08 -25.36
CA TYR A 321 1.05 -12.66 -25.66
C TYR A 321 1.13 -14.15 -25.35
N GLY A 322 0.04 -14.76 -24.84
CA GLY A 322 0.03 -16.16 -24.42
C GLY A 322 0.94 -16.43 -23.20
N LEU A 323 1.22 -15.41 -22.39
CA LEU A 323 2.10 -15.49 -21.24
C LEU A 323 1.32 -15.45 -19.92
N THR A 324 1.95 -15.98 -18.87
CA THR A 324 1.42 -15.94 -17.51
C THR A 324 2.21 -14.94 -16.65
N GLY A 325 1.53 -14.39 -15.63
CA GLY A 325 2.20 -13.50 -14.65
C GLY A 325 3.40 -14.15 -14.00
N LYS A 326 3.27 -15.43 -13.61
CA LYS A 326 4.35 -16.20 -13.00
C LYS A 326 5.58 -16.34 -13.90
N ALA A 327 5.39 -16.55 -15.21
CA ALA A 327 6.51 -16.67 -16.15
C ALA A 327 7.21 -15.33 -16.35
N VAL A 328 6.43 -14.26 -16.56
CA VAL A 328 6.99 -12.91 -16.79
C VAL A 328 7.64 -12.36 -15.53
N GLU A 329 7.06 -12.55 -14.35
CA GLU A 329 7.68 -12.19 -13.05
C GLU A 329 9.10 -12.76 -12.92
N LYS A 330 9.28 -14.07 -13.25
CA LYS A 330 10.59 -14.73 -13.21
C LYS A 330 11.57 -14.17 -14.24
N LEU A 331 11.11 -13.85 -15.46
CA LEU A 331 11.96 -13.29 -16.51
C LEU A 331 12.38 -11.86 -16.18
N LEU A 332 11.48 -11.06 -15.62
CA LEU A 332 11.79 -9.70 -15.17
C LEU A 332 12.80 -9.71 -14.02
N ASP A 333 12.63 -10.60 -13.04
CA ASP A 333 13.60 -10.77 -11.95
C ASP A 333 15.00 -11.12 -12.49
N ALA A 334 15.09 -12.04 -13.46
CA ALA A 334 16.32 -12.35 -14.16
C ALA A 334 16.92 -11.14 -14.93
N ALA A 335 16.09 -10.19 -15.33
CA ALA A 335 16.52 -8.92 -15.95
C ALA A 335 16.80 -7.81 -14.93
N HIS A 336 16.81 -8.11 -13.63
CA HIS A 336 16.97 -7.15 -12.53
C HIS A 336 15.82 -6.13 -12.41
N ILE A 337 14.62 -6.57 -12.76
CA ILE A 337 13.37 -5.81 -12.59
C ILE A 337 12.50 -6.57 -11.61
N THR A 338 12.34 -6.03 -10.41
CA THR A 338 11.48 -6.63 -9.37
C THR A 338 10.04 -6.17 -9.57
N ALA A 339 9.15 -7.11 -9.85
CA ALA A 339 7.72 -6.87 -10.01
C ALA A 339 6.94 -8.05 -9.41
N ASN A 340 5.63 -7.97 -9.32
CA ASN A 340 4.81 -9.09 -8.87
C ASN A 340 3.76 -9.50 -9.90
N LYS A 341 3.55 -10.82 -10.03
CA LYS A 341 2.38 -11.33 -10.74
C LYS A 341 1.11 -10.85 -10.04
N ASN A 342 0.08 -10.61 -10.84
CA ASN A 342 -1.21 -10.10 -10.37
C ASN A 342 -2.33 -10.62 -11.24
N THR A 343 -3.47 -10.97 -10.63
CA THR A 343 -4.68 -11.25 -11.37
C THR A 343 -5.15 -10.01 -12.15
N ILE A 344 -5.76 -10.23 -13.29
CA ILE A 344 -6.47 -9.20 -14.06
C ILE A 344 -7.98 -9.44 -13.94
N PRO A 345 -8.84 -8.45 -14.20
CA PRO A 345 -10.29 -8.69 -14.23
C PRO A 345 -10.64 -9.83 -15.19
N ASN A 346 -11.50 -10.75 -14.71
CA ASN A 346 -11.89 -11.97 -15.44
C ASN A 346 -10.71 -12.87 -15.83
N ASP A 347 -9.70 -12.95 -14.97
CA ASP A 347 -8.47 -13.72 -15.21
C ASP A 347 -8.78 -15.20 -15.50
N PRO A 348 -8.34 -15.77 -16.65
CA PRO A 348 -8.55 -17.17 -16.95
C PRO A 348 -7.62 -18.11 -16.14
N GLN A 349 -6.62 -17.58 -15.44
CA GLN A 349 -5.65 -18.35 -14.66
C GLN A 349 -5.99 -18.34 -13.18
N SER A 350 -5.44 -19.30 -12.42
CA SER A 350 -5.53 -19.31 -10.96
C SER A 350 -4.72 -18.15 -10.35
N PRO A 351 -5.02 -17.73 -9.10
CA PRO A 351 -4.26 -16.68 -8.39
C PRO A 351 -2.77 -17.02 -8.18
N PHE A 352 -2.37 -18.29 -8.28
CA PHE A 352 -0.96 -18.73 -8.17
C PHE A 352 -0.18 -18.59 -9.47
N VAL A 353 -0.87 -18.43 -10.60
CA VAL A 353 -0.29 -18.33 -11.96
C VAL A 353 -0.48 -16.92 -12.49
N THR A 354 -1.71 -16.42 -12.50
CA THR A 354 -2.19 -15.12 -13.01
C THR A 354 -1.93 -14.89 -14.51
N SER A 355 -2.64 -13.94 -15.07
CA SER A 355 -2.44 -13.48 -16.46
C SER A 355 -1.91 -12.07 -16.55
N GLY A 356 -1.49 -11.48 -15.44
CA GLY A 356 -0.96 -10.11 -15.39
C GLY A 356 0.23 -9.95 -14.46
N ILE A 357 0.82 -8.77 -14.56
CA ILE A 357 1.80 -8.23 -13.61
C ILE A 357 1.36 -6.85 -13.16
N ARG A 358 1.68 -6.51 -11.91
CA ARG A 358 1.49 -5.16 -11.37
C ARG A 358 2.83 -4.44 -11.32
N LEU A 359 2.85 -3.21 -11.82
CA LEU A 359 4.01 -2.32 -11.81
C LEU A 359 3.66 -1.03 -11.07
N GLY A 360 4.61 -0.48 -10.32
CA GLY A 360 4.44 0.79 -9.61
C GLY A 360 5.74 1.58 -9.54
N THR A 361 5.63 2.86 -9.32
CA THR A 361 6.74 3.81 -9.42
C THR A 361 7.22 4.48 -8.12
N PRO A 362 6.68 4.18 -6.91
CA PRO A 362 7.15 4.86 -5.70
C PRO A 362 8.65 4.64 -5.43
N ALA A 363 9.11 3.40 -5.47
CA ALA A 363 10.50 3.06 -5.16
C ALA A 363 11.50 3.60 -6.18
N VAL A 364 11.22 3.45 -7.48
CA VAL A 364 12.10 4.02 -8.53
C VAL A 364 12.16 5.54 -8.50
N THR A 365 11.05 6.20 -8.12
CA THR A 365 11.01 7.66 -7.91
C THR A 365 11.85 8.06 -6.69
N SER A 366 11.75 7.32 -5.58
CA SER A 366 12.61 7.55 -4.40
C SER A 366 14.08 7.34 -4.72
N ARG A 367 14.41 6.44 -5.64
CA ARG A 367 15.77 6.19 -6.12
C ARG A 367 16.29 7.34 -6.98
N GLY A 368 15.42 8.16 -7.57
CA GLY A 368 15.79 9.33 -8.37
C GLY A 368 15.51 9.23 -9.88
N LEU A 369 14.90 8.11 -10.34
CA LEU A 369 14.51 7.98 -11.73
C LEU A 369 13.41 9.00 -12.08
N ASN A 370 13.43 9.48 -13.30
CA ASN A 370 12.48 10.47 -13.83
C ASN A 370 11.71 9.92 -15.05
N THR A 371 10.87 10.76 -15.64
CA THR A 371 10.00 10.37 -16.77
C THR A 371 10.77 9.92 -18.03
N GLU A 372 11.97 10.45 -18.26
CA GLU A 372 12.82 10.04 -19.40
C GLU A 372 13.38 8.62 -19.17
N ASP A 373 13.76 8.30 -17.92
CA ASP A 373 14.24 6.98 -17.55
C ASP A 373 13.12 5.93 -17.67
N MET A 374 11.86 6.33 -17.48
CA MET A 374 10.71 5.42 -17.59
C MET A 374 10.52 4.85 -19.01
N ASP A 375 10.93 5.54 -20.04
CA ASP A 375 10.91 4.99 -21.41
C ASP A 375 11.90 3.83 -21.57
N GLN A 376 13.09 3.93 -20.95
CA GLN A 376 14.09 2.85 -20.95
C GLN A 376 13.59 1.64 -20.13
N VAL A 377 12.91 1.91 -18.99
CA VAL A 377 12.26 0.85 -18.19
C VAL A 377 11.17 0.15 -19.00
N ALA A 378 10.33 0.92 -19.71
CA ALA A 378 9.31 0.38 -20.59
C ALA A 378 9.90 -0.47 -21.74
N GLU A 379 11.02 -0.03 -22.32
CA GLU A 379 11.76 -0.79 -23.33
C GLU A 379 12.23 -2.14 -22.79
N ALA A 380 12.89 -2.15 -21.64
CA ALA A 380 13.40 -3.37 -21.03
C ALA A 380 12.27 -4.37 -20.72
N ILE A 381 11.13 -3.89 -20.18
CA ILE A 381 9.95 -4.73 -19.89
C ILE A 381 9.35 -5.28 -21.19
N ALA A 382 9.17 -4.43 -22.20
CA ALA A 382 8.59 -4.85 -23.48
C ALA A 382 9.48 -5.89 -24.21
N MET A 383 10.82 -5.73 -24.15
CA MET A 383 11.77 -6.72 -24.66
C MET A 383 11.56 -8.08 -24.02
N VAL A 384 11.44 -8.15 -22.71
CA VAL A 384 11.23 -9.39 -21.97
C VAL A 384 9.88 -10.01 -22.28
N ILE A 385 8.80 -9.22 -22.35
CA ILE A 385 7.45 -9.73 -22.67
C ILE A 385 7.38 -10.29 -24.11
N LYS A 386 7.97 -9.59 -25.09
CA LYS A 386 7.87 -9.96 -26.49
C LYS A 386 8.90 -10.99 -26.95
N GLY A 387 10.11 -10.96 -26.37
CA GLY A 387 11.23 -11.78 -26.81
C GLY A 387 11.66 -12.86 -25.82
N GLY A 388 11.04 -12.92 -24.63
CA GLY A 388 11.29 -13.96 -23.64
C GLY A 388 12.73 -13.99 -23.11
N GLU A 389 13.22 -15.17 -22.80
CA GLU A 389 14.51 -15.41 -22.15
C GLU A 389 15.70 -14.87 -22.97
N GLU A 390 15.61 -14.90 -24.30
CA GLU A 390 16.68 -14.39 -25.18
C GLU A 390 16.95 -12.90 -25.01
N GLN A 391 15.94 -12.13 -24.60
CA GLN A 391 16.06 -10.68 -24.42
C GLN A 391 16.50 -10.29 -22.98
N VAL A 392 16.51 -11.21 -22.03
CA VAL A 392 16.91 -10.94 -20.64
C VAL A 392 18.28 -10.28 -20.51
N PRO A 393 19.35 -10.72 -21.21
CA PRO A 393 20.66 -10.07 -21.09
C PRO A 393 20.65 -8.61 -21.59
N ALA A 394 19.94 -8.32 -22.68
CA ALA A 394 19.84 -6.97 -23.23
C ALA A 394 19.00 -6.05 -22.32
N ALA A 395 17.87 -6.54 -21.80
CA ALA A 395 17.06 -5.82 -20.84
C ALA A 395 17.85 -5.52 -19.55
N ARG A 396 18.59 -6.50 -19.01
CA ARG A 396 19.45 -6.32 -17.85
C ARG A 396 20.52 -5.24 -18.09
N ALA A 397 21.11 -5.16 -19.28
CA ALA A 397 22.10 -4.12 -19.61
C ALA A 397 21.50 -2.70 -19.56
N ILE A 398 20.22 -2.54 -19.92
CA ILE A 398 19.50 -1.25 -19.76
C ILE A 398 19.34 -0.94 -18.27
N ILE A 399 18.89 -1.90 -17.48
CA ILE A 399 18.67 -1.71 -16.05
C ILE A 399 19.96 -1.41 -15.31
N GLN A 400 21.08 -2.08 -15.66
CA GLN A 400 22.38 -1.82 -15.06
C GLN A 400 22.82 -0.36 -15.27
N LYS A 401 22.61 0.21 -16.43
CA LYS A 401 22.91 1.63 -16.68
C LYS A 401 22.09 2.56 -15.79
N LEU A 402 20.81 2.22 -15.55
CA LEU A 402 19.93 3.02 -14.69
C LEU A 402 20.35 2.90 -13.22
N THR A 403 20.68 1.68 -12.75
CA THR A 403 21.12 1.47 -11.37
C THR A 403 22.49 2.09 -11.10
N ASP A 404 23.39 2.10 -12.07
CA ASP A 404 24.68 2.78 -11.96
C ASP A 404 24.53 4.31 -11.93
N LYS A 405 23.55 4.86 -12.69
CA LYS A 405 23.23 6.30 -12.70
C LYS A 405 22.62 6.75 -11.36
N TYR A 406 21.83 5.90 -10.72
CA TYR A 406 21.12 6.18 -9.49
C TYR A 406 21.43 5.13 -8.40
N PRO A 407 22.62 5.13 -7.80
CA PRO A 407 22.94 4.20 -6.73
C PRO A 407 22.08 4.48 -5.49
N LEU A 408 21.65 3.43 -4.78
CA LEU A 408 21.05 3.55 -3.44
C LEU A 408 22.20 3.80 -2.45
N ILE A 409 22.10 4.85 -1.65
CA ILE A 409 23.17 5.30 -0.73
C ILE A 409 22.84 4.88 0.70
#